data_062a51b0c3e51eff1615d062b789eccc
#
_entry.id   062a51b0c3e51eff1615d062b789eccc
#
_cell.length_a   1.000
_cell.length_b   1.000
_cell.length_c   1.000
_cell.angle_alpha   90.00
_cell.angle_beta   90.00
_cell.angle_gamma   90.00
#
_symmetry.space_group_name_H-M   'P 1'
#
loop_
_entity.id
_entity.type
_entity.pdbx_description
1 polymer ?
#
loop_
_entity_poly.entity_id
_entity_poly.type
_entity_poly.pdbx_seq_one_letter_code
_entity_poly.pdbx_strand_id
1 'polypeptide(L)'
;TITNKMVNSGQIDLIDAKHFLLLIDESHRTINRKNPQAVEQVLNYVRQGRKFYAGLGFASQDINDFIPAGVNADSQQMINTLFAQCQYKFLLKQDSKALPSIDSAFGGSLTQSELAMIPTLNRGEVILNISGDKNVAFKVEASDDELAVFGGGT
;
A
#
# COMPACT_ATOMS: atom_id res chain seq x y z
N THR A 1 21.48 -5.67 -4.05
CA THR A 1 21.17 -4.60 -3.10
C THR A 1 21.14 -5.19 -1.69
N ILE A 2 21.35 -4.38 -0.67
CA ILE A 2 21.52 -4.78 0.74
C ILE A 2 20.38 -5.69 1.21
N THR A 3 19.13 -5.39 0.84
CA THR A 3 17.94 -6.17 1.19
C THR A 3 17.98 -7.61 0.70
N ASN A 4 18.39 -7.85 -0.56
CA ASN A 4 18.50 -9.19 -1.10
C ASN A 4 19.64 -10.01 -0.44
N LYS A 5 20.71 -9.35 -0.01
CA LYS A 5 21.79 -10.02 0.75
C LYS A 5 21.32 -10.44 2.13
N MET A 6 20.53 -9.62 2.83
CA MET A 6 20.01 -9.95 4.16
C MET A 6 18.94 -11.08 4.09
N VAL A 7 18.11 -11.09 3.06
CA VAL A 7 17.08 -12.13 2.87
C VAL A 7 17.68 -13.46 2.41
N ASN A 8 18.72 -13.43 1.59
CA ASN A 8 19.33 -14.64 1.01
C ASN A 8 20.43 -15.29 1.87
N SER A 9 20.93 -14.60 2.89
CA SER A 9 22.05 -15.14 3.69
C SER A 9 21.66 -16.25 4.67
N GLY A 10 20.37 -16.40 4.99
CA GLY A 10 19.90 -17.44 5.93
C GLY A 10 20.50 -17.37 7.36
N GLN A 11 21.31 -16.36 7.62
CA GLN A 11 22.11 -16.20 8.82
C GLN A 11 21.56 -15.14 9.77
N ILE A 12 20.24 -15.04 9.91
CA ILE A 12 19.66 -14.21 10.96
C ILE A 12 19.45 -15.13 12.15
N ASP A 13 20.32 -15.00 13.14
CA ASP A 13 20.11 -15.59 14.44
C ASP A 13 18.79 -15.07 15.01
N LEU A 14 17.85 -15.96 15.33
CA LEU A 14 16.50 -15.61 15.77
C LEU A 14 16.50 -14.72 17.03
N ILE A 15 17.62 -14.69 17.77
CA ILE A 15 17.82 -13.91 18.99
C ILE A 15 18.15 -12.44 18.68
N ASP A 16 18.68 -12.15 17.48
CA ASP A 16 19.11 -10.80 17.05
C ASP A 16 18.35 -10.32 15.79
N ALA A 17 17.19 -10.89 15.51
CA ALA A 17 16.38 -10.55 14.34
C ALA A 17 15.95 -9.08 14.39
N LYS A 18 16.58 -8.25 13.57
CA LYS A 18 16.18 -6.84 13.39
C LYS A 18 14.95 -6.78 12.53
N HIS A 19 13.92 -6.11 13.02
CA HIS A 19 12.76 -5.78 12.19
C HIS A 19 13.18 -4.77 11.11
N PHE A 20 12.76 -5.01 9.90
CA PHE A 20 13.05 -4.15 8.76
C PHE A 20 11.74 -3.72 8.09
N LEU A 21 11.55 -2.42 7.92
CA LEU A 21 10.40 -1.85 7.21
C LEU A 21 10.92 -1.07 6.00
N LEU A 22 10.53 -1.50 4.81
CA LEU A 22 10.77 -0.78 3.58
C LEU A 22 9.53 0.06 3.25
N LEU A 23 9.68 1.39 3.24
CA LEU A 23 8.65 2.32 2.81
C LEU A 23 9.00 2.87 1.41
N ILE A 24 8.08 2.76 0.47
CA ILE A 24 8.24 3.26 -0.90
C ILE A 24 7.16 4.31 -1.14
N ASP A 25 7.57 5.57 -1.19
CA ASP A 25 6.70 6.66 -1.61
C ASP A 25 6.68 6.77 -3.13
N GLU A 26 5.61 7.35 -3.69
CA GLU A 26 5.40 7.44 -5.15
C GLU A 26 5.63 6.09 -5.84
N SER A 27 5.19 5.03 -5.21
CA SER A 27 5.53 3.64 -5.56
C SER A 27 5.03 3.23 -6.96
N HIS A 28 4.02 3.92 -7.51
CA HIS A 28 3.55 3.72 -8.88
C HIS A 28 4.64 3.94 -9.94
N ARG A 29 5.70 4.69 -9.63
CA ARG A 29 6.85 4.87 -10.53
C ARG A 29 7.64 3.58 -10.74
N THR A 30 7.65 2.71 -9.73
CA THR A 30 8.39 1.44 -9.74
C THR A 30 7.44 0.25 -9.85
N ILE A 31 6.40 0.25 -9.01
CA ILE A 31 5.40 -0.81 -8.91
C ILE A 31 4.26 -0.45 -9.85
N ASN A 32 4.41 -0.74 -11.11
CA ASN A 32 3.36 -0.53 -12.10
C ASN A 32 3.41 -1.61 -13.18
N ARG A 33 2.35 -1.74 -13.94
CA ARG A 33 2.20 -2.76 -14.99
C ARG A 33 3.18 -2.66 -16.16
N LYS A 34 3.82 -1.51 -16.37
CA LYS A 34 4.85 -1.35 -17.40
C LYS A 34 6.16 -2.00 -16.96
N ASN A 35 6.27 -2.33 -15.68
CA ASN A 35 7.43 -2.98 -15.09
C ASN A 35 7.03 -4.27 -14.33
N PRO A 36 6.58 -5.32 -15.03
CA PRO A 36 6.11 -6.55 -14.38
C PRO A 36 7.20 -7.24 -13.56
N GLN A 37 8.47 -7.10 -13.95
CA GLN A 37 9.59 -7.66 -13.18
C GLN A 37 9.72 -7.00 -11.80
N ALA A 38 9.52 -5.69 -11.70
CA ALA A 38 9.53 -5.01 -10.40
C ALA A 38 8.35 -5.46 -9.54
N VAL A 39 7.16 -5.60 -10.11
CA VAL A 39 5.97 -6.10 -9.39
C VAL A 39 6.23 -7.52 -8.88
N GLU A 40 6.81 -8.40 -9.68
CA GLU A 40 7.16 -9.76 -9.28
C GLU A 40 8.18 -9.77 -8.13
N GLN A 41 9.22 -8.94 -8.20
CA GLN A 41 10.21 -8.82 -7.13
C GLN A 41 9.58 -8.36 -5.83
N VAL A 42 8.68 -7.39 -5.87
CA VAL A 42 7.95 -6.90 -4.71
C VAL A 42 7.02 -7.98 -4.14
N LEU A 43 6.30 -8.71 -4.98
CA LEU A 43 5.48 -9.84 -4.56
C LEU A 43 6.31 -10.93 -3.86
N ASN A 44 7.47 -11.27 -4.41
CA ASN A 44 8.38 -12.24 -3.81
C ASN A 44 8.91 -11.73 -2.47
N TYR A 45 9.24 -10.43 -2.36
CA TYR A 45 9.63 -9.82 -1.10
C TYR A 45 8.51 -9.91 -0.05
N VAL A 46 7.28 -9.57 -0.41
CA VAL A 46 6.13 -9.62 0.51
C VAL A 46 5.87 -11.05 1.00
N ARG A 47 5.93 -12.05 0.10
CA ARG A 47 5.73 -13.47 0.45
C ARG A 47 6.80 -14.01 1.39
N GLN A 48 8.05 -13.57 1.22
CA GLN A 48 9.18 -14.07 2.01
C GLN A 48 9.45 -13.21 3.25
N GLY A 49 9.08 -11.94 3.23
CA GLY A 49 9.41 -10.96 4.26
C GLY A 49 9.00 -11.39 5.67
N ARG A 50 7.86 -12.07 5.82
CA ARG A 50 7.38 -12.58 7.11
C ARG A 50 8.38 -13.50 7.81
N LYS A 51 9.15 -14.27 7.05
CA LYS A 51 10.18 -15.19 7.60
C LYS A 51 11.41 -14.43 8.13
N PHE A 52 11.58 -13.17 7.71
CA PHE A 52 12.75 -12.34 8.01
C PHE A 52 12.39 -11.09 8.80
N TYR A 53 11.20 -11.06 9.42
CA TYR A 53 10.69 -9.90 10.16
C TYR A 53 10.71 -8.60 9.32
N ALA A 54 10.53 -8.74 8.02
CA ALA A 54 10.52 -7.63 7.08
C ALA A 54 9.08 -7.24 6.72
N GLY A 55 8.80 -5.94 6.76
CA GLY A 55 7.55 -5.34 6.31
C GLY A 55 7.75 -4.48 5.07
N LEU A 56 6.70 -4.28 4.30
CA LEU A 56 6.65 -3.38 3.17
C LEU A 56 5.46 -2.43 3.31
N GLY A 57 5.72 -1.14 3.19
CA GLY A 57 4.70 -0.12 2.97
C GLY A 57 4.94 0.58 1.64
N PHE A 58 3.89 0.85 0.91
CA PHE A 58 3.97 1.65 -0.31
C PHE A 58 2.81 2.64 -0.39
N ALA A 59 3.09 3.82 -0.93
CA ALA A 59 2.13 4.90 -1.07
C ALA A 59 2.09 5.40 -2.51
N SER A 60 0.94 5.90 -2.93
CA SER A 60 0.74 6.60 -4.18
C SER A 60 -0.41 7.59 -4.06
N GLN A 61 -0.41 8.59 -4.90
CA GLN A 61 -1.43 9.64 -4.90
C GLN A 61 -2.73 9.19 -5.60
N ASP A 62 -2.65 8.34 -6.62
CA ASP A 62 -3.81 7.82 -7.36
C ASP A 62 -3.69 6.31 -7.58
N ILE A 63 -4.78 5.61 -7.32
CA ILE A 63 -4.88 4.16 -7.58
C ILE A 63 -4.74 3.85 -9.08
N ASN A 64 -5.20 4.73 -9.96
CA ASN A 64 -5.12 4.54 -11.40
C ASN A 64 -3.68 4.57 -11.94
N ASP A 65 -2.72 5.11 -11.19
CA ASP A 65 -1.31 5.04 -11.51
C ASP A 65 -0.77 3.61 -11.48
N PHE A 66 -1.31 2.77 -10.60
CA PHE A 66 -1.01 1.34 -10.58
C PHE A 66 -1.75 0.57 -11.66
N ILE A 67 -3.01 0.95 -11.92
CA ILE A 67 -3.96 0.24 -12.77
C ILE A 67 -4.51 1.18 -13.87
N PRO A 68 -3.68 1.73 -14.77
CA PRO A 68 -4.21 2.55 -15.85
C PRO A 68 -5.05 1.72 -16.84
N ALA A 69 -6.07 2.29 -17.45
CA ALA A 69 -6.97 1.64 -18.40
C ALA A 69 -6.24 1.02 -19.63
N GLY A 70 -6.75 -0.08 -20.16
CA GLY A 70 -6.26 -0.69 -21.41
C GLY A 70 -5.13 -1.71 -21.26
N VAL A 71 -5.06 -2.45 -20.16
CA VAL A 71 -4.00 -3.41 -19.81
C VAL A 71 -4.34 -4.85 -20.21
N ASN A 72 -3.29 -5.66 -20.42
CA ASN A 72 -3.46 -7.10 -20.49
C ASN A 72 -3.86 -7.66 -19.11
N ALA A 73 -4.62 -8.76 -19.12
CA ALA A 73 -5.19 -9.37 -17.91
C ALA A 73 -4.12 -9.80 -16.89
N ASP A 74 -2.96 -10.26 -17.36
CA ASP A 74 -1.90 -10.79 -16.49
C ASP A 74 -1.29 -9.72 -15.59
N SER A 75 -0.96 -8.55 -16.14
CA SER A 75 -0.40 -7.43 -15.37
C SER A 75 -1.42 -6.88 -14.38
N GLN A 76 -2.69 -6.85 -14.73
CA GLN A 76 -3.78 -6.48 -13.81
C GLN A 76 -3.86 -7.46 -12.65
N GLN A 77 -3.80 -8.76 -12.92
CA GLN A 77 -3.86 -9.79 -11.88
C GLN A 77 -2.68 -9.71 -10.92
N MET A 78 -1.47 -9.40 -11.41
CA MET A 78 -0.29 -9.22 -10.55
C MET A 78 -0.48 -8.06 -9.56
N ILE A 79 -0.98 -6.92 -10.01
CA ILE A 79 -1.26 -5.76 -9.15
C ILE A 79 -2.36 -6.09 -8.15
N ASN A 80 -3.46 -6.70 -8.57
CA ASN A 80 -4.53 -7.14 -7.67
C ASN A 80 -4.01 -8.10 -6.61
N THR A 81 -3.10 -9.01 -6.97
CA THR A 81 -2.44 -9.93 -6.04
C THR A 81 -1.60 -9.17 -5.02
N LEU A 82 -0.86 -8.14 -5.44
CA LEU A 82 -0.09 -7.30 -4.53
C LEU A 82 -0.99 -6.60 -3.52
N PHE A 83 -2.08 -5.98 -3.98
CA PHE A 83 -3.06 -5.35 -3.07
C PHE A 83 -3.72 -6.35 -2.12
N ALA A 84 -4.02 -7.57 -2.59
CA ALA A 84 -4.58 -8.63 -1.75
C ALA A 84 -3.61 -9.09 -0.64
N GLN A 85 -2.30 -8.98 -0.85
CA GLN A 85 -1.30 -9.30 0.17
C GLN A 85 -1.12 -8.19 1.23
N CYS A 86 -1.64 -6.98 1.00
CA CYS A 86 -1.57 -5.90 1.96
C CYS A 86 -2.55 -6.13 3.09
N GLN A 87 -2.02 -6.31 4.31
CA GLN A 87 -2.83 -6.47 5.50
C GLN A 87 -3.55 -5.18 5.91
N TYR A 88 -2.91 -4.04 5.72
CA TYR A 88 -3.43 -2.71 6.03
C TYR A 88 -3.45 -1.87 4.77
N LYS A 89 -4.61 -1.30 4.45
CA LYS A 89 -4.78 -0.39 3.32
C LYS A 89 -5.38 0.91 3.84
N PHE A 90 -4.61 1.99 3.76
CA PHE A 90 -5.02 3.33 4.14
C PHE A 90 -5.54 4.06 2.91
N LEU A 91 -6.78 4.47 2.96
CA LEU A 91 -7.44 5.18 1.87
C LEU A 91 -7.77 6.61 2.30
N LEU A 92 -7.09 7.56 1.68
CA LEU A 92 -7.34 8.98 1.84
C LEU A 92 -8.29 9.46 0.73
N LYS A 93 -8.61 10.76 0.72
CA LYS A 93 -9.46 11.36 -0.31
C LYS A 93 -8.99 11.02 -1.72
N GLN A 94 -9.91 10.56 -2.53
CA GLN A 94 -9.70 10.26 -3.95
C GLN A 94 -10.82 10.88 -4.80
N ASP A 95 -10.55 11.10 -6.08
CA ASP A 95 -11.59 11.54 -7.03
C ASP A 95 -12.64 10.45 -7.24
N SER A 96 -13.89 10.86 -7.47
CA SER A 96 -14.99 9.94 -7.73
C SER A 96 -14.75 9.01 -8.92
N LYS A 97 -13.94 9.42 -9.89
CA LYS A 97 -13.57 8.61 -11.06
C LYS A 97 -12.69 7.42 -10.68
N ALA A 98 -11.99 7.48 -9.55
CA ALA A 98 -11.14 6.40 -9.06
C ALA A 98 -11.92 5.28 -8.34
N LEU A 99 -13.18 5.53 -7.95
CA LEU A 99 -13.96 4.60 -7.14
C LEU A 99 -14.07 3.18 -7.72
N PRO A 100 -14.29 2.96 -9.03
CA PRO A 100 -14.32 1.59 -9.58
C PRO A 100 -12.99 0.86 -9.44
N SER A 101 -11.87 1.57 -9.62
CA SER A 101 -10.51 1.01 -9.46
C SER A 101 -10.22 0.70 -7.99
N ILE A 102 -10.68 1.56 -7.07
CA ILE A 102 -10.55 1.36 -5.63
C ILE A 102 -11.35 0.13 -5.20
N ASP A 103 -12.62 0.04 -5.58
CA ASP A 103 -13.48 -1.10 -5.23
C ASP A 103 -12.86 -2.42 -5.71
N SER A 104 -12.37 -2.46 -6.95
CA SER A 104 -11.64 -3.60 -7.50
C SER A 104 -10.38 -3.95 -6.70
N ALA A 105 -9.54 -2.97 -6.36
CA ALA A 105 -8.30 -3.17 -5.61
C ALA A 105 -8.55 -3.63 -4.17
N PHE A 106 -9.69 -3.24 -3.60
CA PHE A 106 -10.13 -3.67 -2.27
C PHE A 106 -10.97 -4.95 -2.29
N GLY A 107 -11.16 -5.55 -3.48
CA GLY A 107 -11.87 -6.83 -3.64
C GLY A 107 -13.35 -6.76 -3.24
N GLY A 108 -14.00 -5.60 -3.39
CA GLY A 108 -15.41 -5.39 -3.01
C GLY A 108 -15.64 -5.38 -1.49
N SER A 109 -14.60 -5.17 -0.68
CA SER A 109 -14.71 -5.15 0.78
C SER A 109 -15.21 -3.82 1.35
N LEU A 110 -15.36 -2.80 0.52
CA LEU A 110 -15.94 -1.51 0.89
C LEU A 110 -17.46 -1.51 0.66
N THR A 111 -18.20 -1.01 1.64
CA THR A 111 -19.65 -0.79 1.47
C THR A 111 -19.90 0.39 0.53
N GLN A 112 -21.12 0.46 -0.03
CA GLN A 112 -21.54 1.59 -0.87
C GLN A 112 -21.44 2.94 -0.13
N SER A 113 -21.72 2.94 1.18
CA SER A 113 -21.60 4.15 2.02
C SER A 113 -20.13 4.56 2.19
N GLU A 114 -19.22 3.63 2.40
CA GLU A 114 -17.77 3.89 2.50
C GLU A 114 -17.22 4.40 1.16
N LEU A 115 -17.60 3.78 0.04
CA LEU A 115 -17.23 4.26 -1.29
C LEU A 115 -17.70 5.69 -1.53
N ALA A 116 -18.95 6.01 -1.17
CA ALA A 116 -19.51 7.36 -1.32
C ALA A 116 -18.80 8.39 -0.43
N MET A 117 -18.23 7.97 0.70
CA MET A 117 -17.51 8.85 1.63
C MET A 117 -16.12 9.26 1.11
N ILE A 118 -15.44 8.41 0.32
CA ILE A 118 -14.05 8.64 -0.12
C ILE A 118 -13.83 10.03 -0.76
N PRO A 119 -14.65 10.49 -1.71
CA PRO A 119 -14.46 11.81 -2.33
C PRO A 119 -14.68 12.99 -1.37
N THR A 120 -15.38 12.76 -0.27
CA THR A 120 -15.74 13.78 0.72
C THR A 120 -14.78 13.87 1.89
N LEU A 121 -13.81 12.93 2.00
CA LEU A 121 -12.81 12.94 3.07
C LEU A 121 -12.04 14.26 3.10
N ASN A 122 -11.80 14.77 4.30
CA ASN A 122 -10.97 15.93 4.53
C ASN A 122 -9.51 15.53 4.79
N ARG A 123 -8.62 16.54 4.90
CA ARG A 123 -7.22 16.32 5.28
C ARG A 123 -7.15 15.61 6.65
N GLY A 124 -6.39 14.52 6.70
CA GLY A 124 -6.23 13.68 7.89
C GLY A 124 -7.32 12.64 8.08
N GLU A 125 -8.44 12.69 7.35
CA GLU A 125 -9.45 11.66 7.40
C GLU A 125 -9.06 10.46 6.54
N VAL A 126 -9.25 9.26 7.08
CA VAL A 126 -8.75 8.01 6.52
C VAL A 126 -9.78 6.91 6.69
N ILE A 127 -9.92 6.07 5.69
CA ILE A 127 -10.55 4.76 5.81
C ILE A 127 -9.43 3.72 5.82
N LEU A 128 -9.31 2.97 6.91
CA LEU A 128 -8.39 1.85 7.06
C LEU A 128 -9.15 0.55 6.83
N ASN A 129 -8.74 -0.21 5.80
CA ASN A 129 -9.16 -1.58 5.61
C ASN A 129 -8.12 -2.51 6.23
N ILE A 130 -8.59 -3.45 7.04
CA ILE A 130 -7.75 -4.44 7.75
C ILE A 130 -8.07 -5.81 7.19
N SER A 131 -7.10 -6.45 6.55
CA SER A 131 -7.18 -7.82 6.01
C SER A 131 -8.35 -8.09 5.05
N GLY A 132 -8.97 -7.06 4.51
CA GLY A 132 -10.15 -7.19 3.64
C GLY A 132 -11.50 -7.38 4.37
N ASP A 133 -11.49 -7.54 5.70
CA ASP A 133 -12.67 -7.92 6.47
C ASP A 133 -13.27 -6.77 7.28
N LYS A 134 -12.46 -5.82 7.69
CA LYS A 134 -12.86 -4.75 8.61
C LYS A 134 -12.43 -3.38 8.10
N ASN A 135 -13.38 -2.44 8.07
CA ASN A 135 -13.12 -1.05 7.74
C ASN A 135 -13.30 -0.17 8.98
N VAL A 136 -12.40 0.80 9.15
CA VAL A 136 -12.44 1.78 10.24
C VAL A 136 -12.19 3.15 9.65
N ALA A 137 -13.14 4.08 9.81
CA ALA A 137 -12.94 5.49 9.47
C ALA A 137 -12.46 6.25 10.71
N PHE A 138 -11.40 7.04 10.56
CA PHE A 138 -10.85 7.87 11.65
C PHE A 138 -10.14 9.09 11.09
N LYS A 139 -9.80 10.02 11.99
CA LYS A 139 -9.00 11.18 11.67
C LYS A 139 -7.65 11.08 12.37
N VAL A 140 -6.59 11.30 11.60
CA VAL A 140 -5.23 11.42 12.13
C VAL A 140 -5.04 12.86 12.61
N GLU A 141 -4.67 13.01 13.88
CA GLU A 141 -4.31 14.30 14.47
C GLU A 141 -2.82 14.27 14.80
N ALA A 142 -2.08 15.18 14.19
CA ALA A 142 -0.67 15.35 14.49
C ALA A 142 -0.51 16.15 15.80
N SER A 143 0.44 15.74 16.62
CA SER A 143 0.84 16.48 17.81
C SER A 143 1.56 17.81 17.44
N ASP A 144 1.65 18.73 18.38
CA ASP A 144 2.37 20.00 18.17
C ASP A 144 3.84 19.78 17.80
N ASP A 145 4.49 18.76 18.37
CA ASP A 145 5.87 18.40 18.06
C ASP A 145 6.00 17.86 16.63
N GLU A 146 5.07 17.02 16.18
CA GLU A 146 5.03 16.53 14.79
C GLU A 146 4.77 17.67 13.81
N LEU A 147 3.88 18.59 14.15
CA LEU A 147 3.62 19.78 13.33
C LEU A 147 4.84 20.71 13.27
N ALA A 148 5.60 20.85 14.35
CA ALA A 148 6.83 21.65 14.36
C ALA A 148 7.92 21.06 13.46
N VAL A 149 8.01 19.71 13.38
CA VAL A 149 9.02 19.02 12.58
C VAL A 149 8.59 18.82 11.12
N PHE A 150 7.33 18.44 10.90
CA PHE A 150 6.82 18.02 9.58
C PHE A 150 5.78 18.98 8.99
N GLY A 151 5.32 19.99 9.73
CA GLY A 151 4.23 20.87 9.34
C GLY A 151 4.56 21.95 8.31
N GLY A 152 5.77 21.98 7.78
CA GLY A 152 6.26 23.01 6.84
C GLY A 152 5.67 22.95 5.41
N GLY A 153 4.65 22.16 5.14
CA GLY A 153 3.94 22.11 3.88
C GLY A 153 2.57 22.79 3.98
N THR A 154 2.51 24.10 3.87
CA THR A 154 1.28 24.83 3.55
C THR A 154 1.04 24.85 2.06
#